data_c5b870f776dea359e68323806a611b81
#
_entry.id   c5b870f776dea359e68323806a611b81
#
_cell.length_a   1.000
_cell.length_b   1.000
_cell.length_c   1.000
_cell.angle_alpha   90.00
_cell.angle_beta   90.00
_cell.angle_gamma   90.00
#
_symmetry.space_group_name_H-M   'P 1'
#
loop_
_entity.id
_entity.type
_entity.pdbx_description
1 polymer ?
#
loop_
_entity_poly.entity_id
_entity_poly.type
_entity_poly.pdbx_seq_one_letter_code
_entity_poly.pdbx_strand_id
1 'polypeptide(L)'
;KNAVYDYIFRNIDDESIMTLNVEELASIFHFPISTTATPKIKWLKAGAAPPPVNIPTDGILLGFNEYRGAKADIRITDTDRRRHMYVIGQTGVGKSNYLQEMAKKDAQSGKGFCFIDPHGDAIEDILTAIPKERAEDVIIFDPSDVERPIGINMLEYDPAHPEQKTFVI
;
A
#
# COMPACT_ATOMS: atom_id res chain seq x y z
N LYS A 1 39.46 -4.72 32.40
CA LYS A 1 39.07 -4.62 30.96
C LYS A 1 38.07 -3.45 30.82
N ASN A 2 38.21 -2.67 29.77
CA ASN A 2 37.35 -1.50 29.56
C ASN A 2 36.18 -1.90 28.64
N ALA A 3 35.03 -2.25 29.24
CA ALA A 3 33.83 -2.69 28.54
C ALA A 3 33.35 -1.69 27.47
N VAL A 4 33.60 -0.41 27.67
CA VAL A 4 33.26 0.65 26.67
C VAL A 4 34.14 0.53 25.42
N TYR A 5 35.44 0.26 25.62
CA TYR A 5 36.36 0.06 24.50
C TYR A 5 35.98 -1.20 23.70
N ASP A 6 35.72 -2.30 24.39
CA ASP A 6 35.33 -3.57 23.76
C ASP A 6 34.01 -3.42 22.99
N TYR A 7 33.05 -2.67 23.53
CA TYR A 7 31.80 -2.37 22.82
C TYR A 7 32.00 -1.52 21.56
N ILE A 8 32.81 -0.44 21.65
CA ILE A 8 33.09 0.47 20.52
C ILE A 8 33.81 -0.25 19.39
N PHE A 9 34.80 -1.08 19.73
CA PHE A 9 35.60 -1.80 18.74
C PHE A 9 35.07 -3.20 18.41
N ARG A 10 33.90 -3.55 18.95
CA ARG A 10 33.23 -4.85 18.73
C ARG A 10 34.15 -6.04 19.07
N ASN A 11 34.97 -5.91 20.09
CA ASN A 11 35.78 -6.98 20.60
C ASN A 11 34.90 -7.93 21.42
N ILE A 12 34.82 -9.18 21.00
CA ILE A 12 34.08 -10.21 21.72
C ILE A 12 35.08 -11.03 22.52
N ASP A 13 34.81 -11.18 23.82
CA ASP A 13 35.58 -12.04 24.69
C ASP A 13 34.80 -13.36 24.86
N ASP A 14 35.39 -14.45 24.42
CA ASP A 14 34.73 -15.78 24.42
C ASP A 14 34.26 -16.22 25.82
N GLU A 15 34.94 -15.76 26.88
CA GLU A 15 34.52 -16.03 28.26
C GLU A 15 33.26 -15.24 28.67
N SER A 16 32.88 -14.24 27.89
CA SER A 16 31.71 -13.35 28.16
C SER A 16 30.51 -13.70 27.28
N ILE A 17 30.61 -14.72 26.43
CA ILE A 17 29.52 -15.13 25.55
C ILE A 17 28.46 -15.87 26.33
N MET A 18 27.22 -15.41 26.21
CA MET A 18 26.03 -16.10 26.73
C MET A 18 25.22 -16.63 25.56
N THR A 19 24.96 -17.93 25.52
CA THR A 19 24.07 -18.52 24.53
C THR A 19 22.64 -18.40 25.02
N LEU A 20 21.82 -17.70 24.26
CA LEU A 20 20.39 -17.52 24.54
C LEU A 20 19.57 -18.21 23.45
N ASN A 21 18.44 -18.78 23.83
CA ASN A 21 17.44 -19.22 22.88
C ASN A 21 16.61 -18.02 22.37
N VAL A 22 15.75 -18.25 21.36
CA VAL A 22 14.96 -17.17 20.73
C VAL A 22 14.01 -16.49 21.72
N GLU A 23 13.41 -17.23 22.64
CA GLU A 23 12.46 -16.71 23.64
C GLU A 23 13.18 -15.89 24.71
N GLU A 24 14.33 -16.34 25.16
CA GLU A 24 15.18 -15.58 26.08
C GLU A 24 15.69 -14.29 25.45
N LEU A 25 16.14 -14.35 24.18
CA LEU A 25 16.56 -13.16 23.45
C LEU A 25 15.40 -12.16 23.26
N ALA A 26 14.20 -12.66 22.92
CA ALA A 26 13.01 -11.81 22.78
C ALA A 26 12.59 -11.17 24.13
N SER A 27 12.87 -11.80 25.26
CA SER A 27 12.61 -11.26 26.58
C SER A 27 13.57 -10.12 26.95
N ILE A 28 14.82 -10.18 26.47
CA ILE A 28 15.85 -9.18 26.73
C ILE A 28 15.78 -8.03 25.72
N PHE A 29 15.54 -8.35 24.46
CA PHE A 29 15.47 -7.39 23.36
C PHE A 29 14.18 -7.54 22.56
N HIS A 30 13.30 -6.56 22.69
CA HIS A 30 12.08 -6.45 21.92
C HIS A 30 11.86 -5.01 21.47
N PHE A 31 11.25 -4.84 20.31
CA PHE A 31 10.85 -3.51 19.88
C PHE A 31 9.71 -3.02 20.77
N PRO A 32 9.78 -1.77 21.26
CA PRO A 32 8.70 -1.23 22.06
C PRO A 32 7.42 -1.15 21.23
N ILE A 33 6.33 -1.68 21.78
CA ILE A 33 4.99 -1.59 21.22
C ILE A 33 4.24 -0.43 21.86
N SER A 34 3.20 0.08 21.18
CA SER A 34 2.45 1.26 21.62
C SER A 34 1.83 1.14 23.02
N THR A 35 1.64 -0.08 23.53
CA THR A 35 1.15 -0.36 24.89
C THR A 35 2.24 -0.36 25.95
N THR A 36 3.52 -0.40 25.54
CA THR A 36 4.67 -0.38 26.47
C THR A 36 5.18 1.05 26.58
N ALA A 37 4.50 1.86 27.39
CA ALA A 37 4.94 3.22 27.68
C ALA A 37 6.21 3.17 28.55
N THR A 38 7.37 3.26 27.96
CA THR A 38 8.63 3.38 28.67
C THR A 38 8.90 4.87 28.90
N PRO A 39 8.96 5.36 30.16
CA PRO A 39 9.05 6.80 30.47
C PRO A 39 10.24 7.53 29.86
N LYS A 40 11.27 6.80 29.44
CA LYS A 40 12.50 7.35 28.86
C LYS A 40 12.55 7.33 27.34
N ILE A 41 11.59 6.65 26.66
CA ILE A 41 11.52 6.61 25.20
C ILE A 41 10.54 7.69 24.74
N LYS A 42 11.05 8.74 24.11
CA LYS A 42 10.21 9.74 23.46
C LYS A 42 9.70 9.16 22.15
N TRP A 43 8.43 8.81 22.11
CA TRP A 43 7.75 8.53 20.86
C TRP A 43 7.64 9.83 20.06
N LEU A 44 8.52 10.02 19.09
CA LEU A 44 8.41 11.14 18.17
C LEU A 44 7.29 10.81 17.19
N LYS A 45 6.26 11.65 17.15
CA LYS A 45 5.38 11.69 15.97
C LYS A 45 6.26 11.94 14.76
N ALA A 46 5.91 11.32 13.61
CA ALA A 46 6.59 11.60 12.35
C ALA A 46 6.73 13.12 12.19
N GLY A 47 7.94 13.59 11.96
CA GLY A 47 8.19 15.03 11.84
C GLY A 47 7.44 15.59 10.63
N ALA A 48 6.80 16.76 10.78
CA ALA A 48 6.29 17.49 9.62
C ALA A 48 7.49 17.97 8.79
N ALA A 49 7.44 17.72 7.49
CA ALA A 49 8.46 18.14 6.53
C ALA A 49 7.81 18.89 5.36
N PRO A 50 8.54 19.80 4.70
CA PRO A 50 8.05 20.40 3.46
C PRO A 50 7.85 19.31 2.40
N PRO A 51 6.94 19.54 1.44
CA PRO A 51 6.75 18.62 0.33
C PRO A 51 8.01 18.55 -0.55
N PRO A 52 8.21 17.46 -1.31
CA PRO A 52 9.29 17.38 -2.30
C PRO A 52 9.26 18.55 -3.28
N VAL A 53 10.42 18.99 -3.76
CA VAL A 53 10.53 20.14 -4.68
C VAL A 53 9.91 19.83 -6.05
N ASN A 54 9.91 18.58 -6.48
CA ASN A 54 9.46 18.14 -7.80
C ASN A 54 8.10 17.43 -7.73
N ILE A 55 7.08 18.07 -7.15
CA ILE A 55 5.73 17.51 -7.16
C ILE A 55 5.13 17.70 -8.56
N PRO A 56 4.58 16.63 -9.18
CA PRO A 56 3.85 16.75 -10.42
C PRO A 56 2.65 17.71 -10.28
N THR A 57 2.42 18.52 -11.30
CA THR A 57 1.23 19.39 -11.39
C THR A 57 0.03 18.68 -12.02
N ASP A 58 0.29 17.59 -12.73
CA ASP A 58 -0.68 16.71 -13.39
C ASP A 58 -0.83 15.37 -12.66
N GLY A 59 -1.77 14.55 -13.11
CA GLY A 59 -2.03 13.22 -12.55
C GLY A 59 -3.06 13.22 -11.41
N ILE A 60 -3.20 12.08 -10.73
CA ILE A 60 -4.20 11.89 -9.68
C ILE A 60 -3.78 12.60 -8.40
N LEU A 61 -4.71 13.37 -7.83
CA LEU A 61 -4.54 13.97 -6.52
C LEU A 61 -4.61 12.88 -5.44
N LEU A 62 -3.52 12.67 -4.72
CA LEU A 62 -3.43 11.74 -3.59
C LEU A 62 -3.88 12.38 -2.27
N GLY A 63 -3.66 13.67 -2.12
CA GLY A 63 -3.94 14.42 -0.91
C GLY A 63 -3.19 15.74 -0.92
N PHE A 64 -2.94 16.28 0.26
CA PHE A 64 -2.16 17.50 0.41
C PHE A 64 -1.14 17.38 1.54
N ASN A 65 -0.04 18.10 1.39
CA ASN A 65 0.93 18.32 2.46
C ASN A 65 0.67 19.70 3.07
N GLU A 66 0.68 19.77 4.39
CA GLU A 66 0.59 21.05 5.12
C GLU A 66 1.87 21.21 5.97
N TYR A 67 2.65 22.22 5.67
CA TYR A 67 3.88 22.53 6.36
C TYR A 67 4.01 24.03 6.61
N ARG A 68 4.15 24.42 7.88
CA ARG A 68 4.28 25.81 8.33
C ARG A 68 3.18 26.74 7.78
N GLY A 69 1.94 26.24 7.68
CA GLY A 69 0.80 27.00 7.17
C GLY A 69 0.71 27.07 5.64
N ALA A 70 1.69 26.55 4.90
CA ALA A 70 1.62 26.39 3.45
C ALA A 70 1.03 25.02 3.11
N LYS A 71 0.05 24.99 2.19
CA LYS A 71 -0.62 23.79 1.71
C LYS A 71 -0.22 23.52 0.27
N ALA A 72 0.20 22.29 -0.03
CA ALA A 72 0.59 21.86 -1.35
C ALA A 72 -0.14 20.56 -1.71
N ASP A 73 -0.74 20.50 -2.90
CA ASP A 73 -1.36 19.29 -3.44
C ASP A 73 -0.28 18.26 -3.78
N ILE A 74 -0.51 17.02 -3.37
CA ILE A 74 0.37 15.88 -3.71
C ILE A 74 -0.30 15.05 -4.78
N ARG A 75 0.36 14.93 -5.92
CA ARG A 75 -0.15 14.20 -7.09
C ARG A 75 0.83 13.11 -7.50
N ILE A 76 0.31 12.12 -8.20
CA ILE A 76 1.10 11.05 -8.83
C ILE A 76 0.75 10.96 -10.31
N THR A 77 1.76 10.91 -11.16
CA THR A 77 1.57 10.78 -12.60
C THR A 77 1.15 9.36 -12.99
N ASP A 78 0.53 9.21 -14.15
CA ASP A 78 0.19 7.89 -14.69
C ASP A 78 1.45 7.05 -14.95
N THR A 79 2.55 7.69 -15.33
CA THR A 79 3.83 7.01 -15.55
C THR A 79 4.39 6.41 -14.26
N ASP A 80 4.29 7.14 -13.15
CA ASP A 80 4.76 6.64 -11.86
C ASP A 80 3.86 5.53 -11.32
N ARG A 81 2.55 5.60 -11.54
CA ARG A 81 1.59 4.56 -11.17
C ARG A 81 1.86 3.22 -11.83
N ARG A 82 2.41 3.21 -13.05
CA ARG A 82 2.80 1.98 -13.77
C ARG A 82 3.97 1.24 -13.11
N ARG A 83 4.67 1.86 -12.17
CA ARG A 83 5.80 1.26 -11.44
C ARG A 83 5.39 0.54 -10.16
N HIS A 84 4.11 0.32 -9.98
CA HIS A 84 3.50 -0.26 -8.78
C HIS A 84 3.49 0.69 -7.57
N MET A 85 2.51 0.48 -6.71
CA MET A 85 2.36 1.21 -5.46
C MET A 85 2.12 0.20 -4.34
N TYR A 86 2.82 0.36 -3.23
CA TYR A 86 2.61 -0.43 -2.05
C TYR A 86 2.12 0.45 -0.90
N VAL A 87 0.91 0.20 -0.40
CA VAL A 87 0.29 1.00 0.66
C VAL A 87 0.28 0.21 1.95
N ILE A 88 1.04 0.69 2.94
CA ILE A 88 1.17 0.06 4.25
C ILE A 88 0.47 0.92 5.30
N GLY A 89 -0.22 0.26 6.21
CA GLY A 89 -0.84 0.93 7.36
C GLY A 89 -1.54 -0.07 8.26
N GLN A 90 -1.78 0.33 9.50
CA GLN A 90 -2.57 -0.44 10.46
C GLN A 90 -4.01 -0.60 9.97
N THR A 91 -4.74 -1.61 10.48
CA THR A 91 -6.17 -1.75 10.22
C THR A 91 -6.93 -0.51 10.70
N GLY A 92 -7.89 -0.04 9.90
CA GLY A 92 -8.72 1.11 10.22
C GLY A 92 -8.14 2.49 9.87
N VAL A 93 -6.91 2.59 9.34
CA VAL A 93 -6.31 3.89 8.96
C VAL A 93 -6.71 4.41 7.57
N GLY A 94 -7.60 3.70 6.87
CA GLY A 94 -8.15 4.16 5.59
C GLY A 94 -7.41 3.69 4.34
N LYS A 95 -6.60 2.61 4.40
CA LYS A 95 -5.93 2.05 3.21
C LYS A 95 -6.89 1.73 2.07
N SER A 96 -7.97 1.01 2.38
CA SER A 96 -8.98 0.62 1.39
C SER A 96 -9.67 1.84 0.80
N ASN A 97 -10.09 2.79 1.62
CA ASN A 97 -10.68 4.04 1.16
C ASN A 97 -9.76 4.82 0.23
N TYR A 98 -8.45 4.82 0.52
CA TYR A 98 -7.47 5.47 -0.35
C TYR A 98 -7.42 4.82 -1.75
N LEU A 99 -7.40 3.48 -1.82
CA LEU A 99 -7.41 2.75 -3.09
C LEU A 99 -8.75 2.91 -3.83
N GLN A 100 -9.88 2.88 -3.11
CA GLN A 100 -11.21 3.15 -3.67
C GLN A 100 -11.29 4.53 -4.31
N GLU A 101 -10.81 5.57 -3.62
CA GLU A 101 -10.81 6.92 -4.16
C GLU A 101 -9.93 7.06 -5.41
N MET A 102 -8.83 6.33 -5.50
CA MET A 102 -8.03 6.27 -6.73
C MET A 102 -8.81 5.62 -7.87
N ALA A 103 -9.49 4.50 -7.62
CA ALA A 103 -10.30 3.80 -8.61
C ALA A 103 -11.49 4.66 -9.09
N LYS A 104 -12.18 5.34 -8.17
CA LYS A 104 -13.26 6.29 -8.50
C LYS A 104 -12.77 7.41 -9.42
N LYS A 105 -11.60 7.98 -9.16
CA LYS A 105 -11.01 9.02 -10.00
C LYS A 105 -10.63 8.49 -11.38
N ASP A 106 -10.15 7.26 -11.47
CA ASP A 106 -9.88 6.60 -12.75
C ASP A 106 -11.17 6.42 -13.55
N ALA A 107 -12.24 5.91 -12.91
CA ALA A 107 -13.55 5.77 -13.52
C ALA A 107 -14.08 7.10 -14.09
N GLN A 108 -14.03 8.16 -13.28
CA GLN A 108 -14.50 9.49 -13.64
C GLN A 108 -13.66 10.15 -14.75
N SER A 109 -12.37 9.84 -14.82
CA SER A 109 -11.49 10.34 -15.87
C SER A 109 -11.46 9.50 -17.16
N GLY A 110 -12.34 8.52 -17.27
CA GLY A 110 -12.46 7.68 -18.46
C GLY A 110 -11.39 6.61 -18.58
N LYS A 111 -10.61 6.35 -17.52
CA LYS A 111 -9.58 5.30 -17.52
C LYS A 111 -10.16 3.93 -17.19
N GLY A 112 -9.58 2.88 -17.75
CA GLY A 112 -9.85 1.51 -17.34
C GLY A 112 -9.00 1.10 -16.14
N PHE A 113 -9.55 0.25 -15.29
CA PHE A 113 -8.85 -0.35 -14.16
C PHE A 113 -9.45 -1.70 -13.81
N CYS A 114 -8.72 -2.48 -13.06
CA CYS A 114 -9.22 -3.69 -12.41
C CYS A 114 -9.07 -3.50 -10.90
N PHE A 115 -10.14 -3.77 -10.14
CA PHE A 115 -10.12 -3.71 -8.70
C PHE A 115 -10.48 -5.09 -8.12
N ILE A 116 -9.63 -5.62 -7.26
CA ILE A 116 -9.83 -6.93 -6.64
C ILE A 116 -9.98 -6.70 -5.14
N ASP A 117 -11.15 -7.04 -4.61
CA ASP A 117 -11.45 -6.92 -3.19
C ASP A 117 -11.94 -8.27 -2.63
N PRO A 118 -11.17 -8.90 -1.73
CA PRO A 118 -11.58 -10.18 -1.14
C PRO A 118 -12.80 -10.07 -0.20
N HIS A 119 -13.19 -8.86 0.20
CA HIS A 119 -14.31 -8.61 1.11
C HIS A 119 -15.57 -8.14 0.38
N GLY A 120 -15.45 -7.51 -0.79
CA GLY A 120 -16.57 -7.05 -1.62
C GLY A 120 -17.08 -5.65 -1.31
N ASP A 121 -16.94 -5.16 -0.08
CA ASP A 121 -17.49 -3.87 0.38
C ASP A 121 -17.03 -2.67 -0.48
N ALA A 122 -15.77 -2.71 -0.95
CA ALA A 122 -15.19 -1.65 -1.75
C ALA A 122 -15.80 -1.56 -3.16
N ILE A 123 -16.24 -2.68 -3.70
CA ILE A 123 -16.79 -2.76 -5.08
C ILE A 123 -18.08 -1.95 -5.18
N GLU A 124 -19.02 -2.12 -4.25
CA GLU A 124 -20.29 -1.40 -4.25
C GLU A 124 -20.07 0.12 -4.25
N ASP A 125 -19.14 0.58 -3.41
CA ASP A 125 -18.82 2.00 -3.28
C ASP A 125 -18.17 2.57 -4.56
N ILE A 126 -17.30 1.79 -5.23
CA ILE A 126 -16.70 2.19 -6.51
C ILE A 126 -17.77 2.28 -7.62
N LEU A 127 -18.71 1.33 -7.67
CA LEU A 127 -19.77 1.29 -8.65
C LEU A 127 -20.63 2.56 -8.63
N THR A 128 -20.86 3.14 -7.44
CA THR A 128 -21.62 4.39 -7.32
C THR A 128 -20.98 5.59 -8.00
N ALA A 129 -19.67 5.55 -8.21
CA ALA A 129 -18.89 6.63 -8.81
C ALA A 129 -18.68 6.49 -10.33
N ILE A 130 -19.11 5.38 -10.91
CA ILE A 130 -18.98 5.15 -12.36
C ILE A 130 -19.98 6.02 -13.11
N PRO A 131 -19.55 6.80 -14.10
CA PRO A 131 -20.45 7.55 -14.96
C PRO A 131 -21.46 6.63 -15.66
N LYS A 132 -22.72 7.08 -15.79
CA LYS A 132 -23.78 6.28 -16.42
C LYS A 132 -23.48 5.86 -17.84
N GLU A 133 -22.76 6.71 -18.56
CA GLU A 133 -22.34 6.48 -19.96
C GLU A 133 -21.35 5.31 -20.07
N ARG A 134 -20.74 4.92 -18.96
CA ARG A 134 -19.78 3.81 -18.86
C ARG A 134 -20.33 2.58 -18.16
N ALA A 135 -21.61 2.55 -17.88
CA ALA A 135 -22.22 1.41 -17.19
C ALA A 135 -22.06 0.09 -17.98
N GLU A 136 -22.06 0.14 -19.31
CA GLU A 136 -21.86 -1.02 -20.18
C GLU A 136 -20.41 -1.50 -20.24
N ASP A 137 -19.43 -0.68 -19.81
CA ASP A 137 -18.02 -1.05 -19.74
C ASP A 137 -17.68 -1.85 -18.47
N VAL A 138 -18.62 -1.97 -17.54
CA VAL A 138 -18.39 -2.56 -16.24
C VAL A 138 -18.58 -4.06 -16.24
N ILE A 139 -17.55 -4.78 -15.86
CA ILE A 139 -17.60 -6.22 -15.65
C ILE A 139 -17.44 -6.48 -14.15
N ILE A 140 -18.47 -7.08 -13.54
CA ILE A 140 -18.42 -7.51 -12.14
C ILE A 140 -18.27 -9.02 -12.11
N PHE A 141 -17.19 -9.48 -11.49
CA PHE A 141 -16.96 -10.89 -11.25
C PHE A 141 -17.12 -11.20 -9.77
N ASP A 142 -18.24 -11.80 -9.41
CA ASP A 142 -18.53 -12.26 -8.05
C ASP A 142 -18.61 -13.80 -8.04
N PRO A 143 -17.60 -14.48 -7.50
CA PRO A 143 -17.63 -15.94 -7.39
C PRO A 143 -18.74 -16.49 -6.50
N SER A 144 -19.33 -15.66 -5.65
CA SER A 144 -20.43 -16.07 -4.74
C SER A 144 -21.82 -15.98 -5.37
N ASP A 145 -21.95 -15.29 -6.53
CA ASP A 145 -23.22 -15.18 -7.27
C ASP A 145 -23.49 -16.48 -8.05
N VAL A 146 -24.21 -17.39 -7.41
CA VAL A 146 -24.61 -18.67 -8.01
C VAL A 146 -25.78 -18.55 -8.97
N GLU A 147 -26.53 -17.45 -8.94
CA GLU A 147 -27.66 -17.22 -9.84
C GLU A 147 -27.19 -16.71 -11.22
N ARG A 148 -26.08 -16.02 -11.25
CA ARG A 148 -25.49 -15.44 -12.47
C ARG A 148 -24.00 -15.75 -12.59
N PRO A 149 -23.65 -17.03 -12.69
CA PRO A 149 -22.25 -17.42 -12.75
C PRO A 149 -21.59 -16.88 -14.02
N ILE A 150 -20.47 -16.18 -13.87
CA ILE A 150 -19.65 -15.71 -14.99
C ILE A 150 -18.56 -16.74 -15.28
N GLY A 151 -18.56 -17.27 -16.49
CA GLY A 151 -17.47 -18.12 -16.97
C GLY A 151 -16.32 -17.27 -17.50
N ILE A 152 -15.11 -17.49 -16.97
CA ILE A 152 -13.89 -16.88 -17.52
C ILE A 152 -13.14 -17.95 -18.29
N ASN A 153 -12.98 -17.74 -19.60
CA ASN A 153 -12.13 -18.57 -20.43
C ASN A 153 -10.68 -18.04 -20.33
N MET A 154 -9.90 -18.62 -19.45
CA MET A 154 -8.51 -18.22 -19.26
C MET A 154 -7.60 -18.50 -20.47
N LEU A 155 -8.07 -19.27 -21.44
CA LEU A 155 -7.31 -19.61 -22.66
C LEU A 155 -7.79 -18.81 -23.88
N GLU A 156 -8.74 -17.91 -23.69
CA GLU A 156 -9.25 -17.05 -24.75
C GLU A 156 -8.21 -15.98 -25.09
N TYR A 157 -8.00 -15.80 -26.37
CA TYR A 157 -7.16 -14.73 -26.90
C TYR A 157 -7.86 -14.06 -28.08
N ASP A 158 -7.61 -12.77 -28.27
CA ASP A 158 -8.11 -12.05 -29.43
C ASP A 158 -7.35 -12.47 -30.68
N PRO A 159 -8.02 -12.99 -31.71
CA PRO A 159 -7.36 -13.33 -32.99
C PRO A 159 -6.63 -12.18 -33.68
N ALA A 160 -7.04 -10.92 -33.38
CA ALA A 160 -6.35 -9.73 -33.88
C ALA A 160 -4.99 -9.48 -33.16
N HIS A 161 -4.79 -10.13 -32.02
CA HIS A 161 -3.60 -9.99 -31.17
C HIS A 161 -2.99 -11.36 -30.85
N PRO A 162 -2.43 -12.08 -31.84
CA PRO A 162 -1.92 -13.44 -31.66
C PRO A 162 -0.77 -13.56 -30.65
N GLU A 163 -0.08 -12.47 -30.36
CA GLU A 163 0.95 -12.39 -29.32
C GLU A 163 0.41 -12.66 -27.90
N GLN A 164 -0.88 -12.46 -27.65
CA GLN A 164 -1.53 -12.79 -26.37
C GLN A 164 -1.47 -14.28 -26.05
N LYS A 165 -1.41 -15.13 -27.07
CA LYS A 165 -1.27 -16.57 -26.92
C LYS A 165 -0.07 -16.99 -26.07
N THR A 166 1.01 -16.23 -26.15
CA THR A 166 2.26 -16.52 -25.44
C THR A 166 2.15 -16.25 -23.93
N PHE A 167 1.18 -15.43 -23.51
CA PHE A 167 0.95 -15.11 -22.10
C PHE A 167 -0.08 -16.01 -21.43
N VAL A 168 -0.82 -16.81 -22.20
CA VAL A 168 -1.88 -17.69 -21.70
C VAL A 168 -1.38 -19.13 -21.51
N ILE A 169 -0.24 -19.49 -22.09
CA ILE A 169 0.43 -20.78 -21.96
C ILE A 169 1.64 -20.62 -21.04
#